data_b3fc93bfa89faa90100fdcf6c9b3798f
#
_entry.id   b3fc93bfa89faa90100fdcf6c9b3798f
#
_cell.length_a   1.000
_cell.length_b   1.000
_cell.length_c   1.000
_cell.angle_alpha   90.00
_cell.angle_beta   90.00
_cell.angle_gamma   90.00
#
_symmetry.space_group_name_H-M   'P 1'
#
loop_
_entity.id
_entity.type
_entity.pdbx_description
1 polymer ?
#
loop_
_entity_poly.entity_id
_entity_poly.type
_entity_poly.pdbx_seq_one_letter_code
_entity_poly.pdbx_strand_id
1 'polypeptide(L)'
;VHLAPSAKDQALWSAMDAMADEIAHVLAGGHPFEVLNAKGTWVAVPADGDLKAIVPYTDRADGGRRDGLGTTHHEAGTLAMGDDPGSSATGADGRFHAVANAYAIGPCLFPTVGSPNPMLTGVALARRLADHLTVTPFTPDPGFKLLFDGASTDLWRMSKITNQPGRDNPGTFLVVDRSLESLPGTDLGLFWHIEATPPDFILKLEWLRWRDDDNSGVFLRFPDPNSKGYDNTAYVAINFGFEVQIDQLARDDGAPIHKTGAIYGFSGPDDPDHLPVHPPGEWNEFEIHAKGQTYTVFLNGTKITEYVNPDPNRGAGSFIGLQTHTGRVAFRKIQLKELV
;
A
#
# COMPACT_ATOMS: atom_id res chain seq x y z
N VAL A 1 -1.14 17.60 30.32
CA VAL A 1 -1.67 17.70 28.95
C VAL A 1 -2.97 18.48 29.07
N HIS A 2 -3.06 19.63 28.39
CA HIS A 2 -4.31 20.38 28.29
C HIS A 2 -4.98 20.01 26.98
N LEU A 3 -6.11 19.33 27.06
CA LEU A 3 -6.95 19.00 25.91
C LEU A 3 -8.06 20.05 25.82
N ALA A 4 -8.10 20.77 24.73
CA ALA A 4 -9.21 21.69 24.43
C ALA A 4 -9.64 21.47 22.97
N PRO A 5 -10.95 21.37 22.68
CA PRO A 5 -11.44 21.24 21.32
C PRO A 5 -11.06 22.49 20.50
N SER A 6 -10.55 22.30 19.30
CA SER A 6 -10.34 23.39 18.34
C SER A 6 -11.68 23.93 17.82
N ALA A 7 -11.66 25.11 17.17
CA ALA A 7 -12.85 25.63 16.51
C ALA A 7 -13.38 24.67 15.42
N LYS A 8 -12.49 23.91 14.77
CA LYS A 8 -12.85 22.88 13.80
C LYS A 8 -13.57 21.71 14.46
N ASP A 9 -13.11 21.27 15.64
CA ASP A 9 -13.76 20.19 16.40
C ASP A 9 -15.15 20.61 16.86
N GLN A 10 -15.30 21.85 17.31
CA GLN A 10 -16.60 22.40 17.72
C GLN A 10 -17.58 22.47 16.55
N ALA A 11 -17.10 22.89 15.39
CA ALA A 11 -17.92 22.94 14.16
C ALA A 11 -18.34 21.52 13.73
N LEU A 12 -17.42 20.55 13.79
CA LEU A 12 -17.71 19.16 13.47
C LEU A 12 -18.74 18.57 14.45
N TRP A 13 -18.58 18.78 15.75
CA TRP A 13 -19.55 18.32 16.73
C TRP A 13 -20.94 18.90 16.50
N SER A 14 -21.02 20.19 16.18
CA SER A 14 -22.30 20.81 15.88
C SER A 14 -22.97 20.25 14.62
N ALA A 15 -22.19 19.91 13.61
CA ALA A 15 -22.70 19.24 12.41
C ALA A 15 -23.18 17.82 12.70
N MET A 16 -22.46 17.07 13.53
CA MET A 16 -22.85 15.71 13.97
C MET A 16 -24.16 15.74 14.78
N ASP A 17 -24.29 16.71 15.70
CA ASP A 17 -25.52 16.88 16.47
C ASP A 17 -26.72 17.22 15.59
N ALA A 18 -26.54 18.11 14.60
CA ALA A 18 -27.59 18.45 13.64
C ALA A 18 -28.00 17.23 12.80
N MET A 19 -27.04 16.43 12.35
CA MET A 19 -27.33 15.19 11.63
C MET A 19 -28.10 14.19 12.51
N ALA A 20 -27.74 14.05 13.79
CA ALA A 20 -28.44 13.19 14.73
C ALA A 20 -29.91 13.64 14.89
N ASP A 21 -30.16 14.95 14.91
CA ASP A 21 -31.52 15.51 14.98
C ASP A 21 -32.32 15.16 13.70
N GLU A 22 -31.71 15.32 12.52
CA GLU A 22 -32.34 14.91 11.26
C GLU A 22 -32.68 13.43 11.24
N ILE A 23 -31.75 12.56 11.67
CA ILE A 23 -31.98 11.11 11.76
C ILE A 23 -33.15 10.80 12.71
N ALA A 24 -33.24 11.47 13.86
CA ALA A 24 -34.33 11.26 14.82
C ALA A 24 -35.70 11.60 14.19
N HIS A 25 -35.80 12.71 13.46
CA HIS A 25 -37.02 13.07 12.75
C HIS A 25 -37.37 12.12 11.60
N VAL A 26 -36.38 11.64 10.85
CA VAL A 26 -36.57 10.63 9.79
C VAL A 26 -37.10 9.32 10.40
N LEU A 27 -36.52 8.87 11.50
CA LEU A 27 -36.95 7.65 12.20
C LEU A 27 -38.36 7.78 12.79
N ALA A 28 -38.72 8.98 13.25
CA ALA A 28 -40.06 9.29 13.75
C ALA A 28 -41.14 9.28 12.66
N GLY A 29 -40.75 9.33 11.38
CA GLY A 29 -41.67 9.22 10.23
C GLY A 29 -42.77 10.28 10.21
N GLY A 30 -42.50 11.49 10.70
CA GLY A 30 -43.46 12.58 10.79
C GLY A 30 -44.41 12.51 12.00
N HIS A 31 -44.11 11.65 12.97
CA HIS A 31 -44.88 11.53 14.23
C HIS A 31 -44.14 12.21 15.38
N PRO A 32 -44.88 12.69 16.41
CA PRO A 32 -44.26 13.09 17.69
C PRO A 32 -43.48 11.92 18.31
N PHE A 33 -42.37 12.22 18.97
CA PHE A 33 -41.52 11.24 19.64
C PHE A 33 -40.99 11.78 20.98
N GLU A 34 -40.27 10.98 21.72
CA GLU A 34 -39.69 11.40 23.01
C GLU A 34 -38.17 11.29 22.95
N VAL A 35 -37.48 12.23 23.58
CA VAL A 35 -36.04 12.21 23.78
C VAL A 35 -35.69 12.24 25.27
N LEU A 36 -34.61 11.54 25.64
CA LEU A 36 -34.07 11.58 26.97
C LEU A 36 -33.19 12.84 27.11
N ASN A 37 -33.56 13.77 27.97
CA ASN A 37 -32.75 14.95 28.25
C ASN A 37 -31.59 14.65 29.22
N ALA A 38 -30.71 15.63 29.43
CA ALA A 38 -29.54 15.53 30.29
C ALA A 38 -29.88 15.18 31.78
N LYS A 39 -31.09 15.44 32.22
CA LYS A 39 -31.58 15.14 33.57
C LYS A 39 -32.17 13.72 33.69
N GLY A 40 -32.12 12.93 32.64
CA GLY A 40 -32.68 11.57 32.61
C GLY A 40 -34.21 11.55 32.54
N THR A 41 -34.84 12.64 32.04
CA THR A 41 -36.29 12.74 31.89
C THR A 41 -36.66 12.65 30.41
N TRP A 42 -37.66 11.84 30.07
CA TRP A 42 -38.23 11.79 28.73
C TRP A 42 -39.05 13.07 28.45
N VAL A 43 -38.74 13.72 27.36
CA VAL A 43 -39.40 14.97 26.94
C VAL A 43 -40.01 14.76 25.56
N ALA A 44 -41.29 15.06 25.43
CA ALA A 44 -42.03 14.95 24.19
C ALA A 44 -41.54 16.00 23.16
N VAL A 45 -41.31 15.55 21.94
CA VAL A 45 -40.93 16.37 20.79
C VAL A 45 -42.05 16.31 19.77
N PRO A 46 -42.67 17.43 19.37
CA PRO A 46 -43.59 17.49 18.26
C PRO A 46 -42.96 17.01 16.96
N ALA A 47 -43.75 16.59 15.99
CA ALA A 47 -43.26 16.10 14.72
C ALA A 47 -42.33 17.06 13.97
N ASP A 48 -42.50 18.36 14.17
CA ASP A 48 -41.72 19.48 13.64
C ASP A 48 -40.92 20.23 14.73
N GLY A 49 -40.72 19.59 15.90
CA GLY A 49 -40.09 20.21 17.07
C GLY A 49 -38.58 20.39 16.89
N ASP A 50 -38.05 21.50 17.40
CA ASP A 50 -36.62 21.77 17.45
C ASP A 50 -35.93 21.00 18.60
N LEU A 51 -35.25 19.88 18.27
CA LEU A 51 -34.54 19.09 19.26
C LEU A 51 -33.42 19.89 19.94
N LYS A 52 -32.76 20.81 19.25
CA LYS A 52 -31.70 21.65 19.78
C LYS A 52 -32.24 22.58 20.89
N ALA A 53 -33.49 23.06 20.77
CA ALA A 53 -34.12 23.84 21.81
C ALA A 53 -34.48 23.00 23.05
N ILE A 54 -34.77 21.71 22.86
CA ILE A 54 -35.16 20.78 23.95
C ILE A 54 -33.91 20.18 24.62
N VAL A 55 -32.89 19.78 23.82
CA VAL A 55 -31.62 19.23 24.30
C VAL A 55 -30.46 19.94 23.57
N PRO A 56 -29.93 21.03 24.15
CA PRO A 56 -28.92 21.88 23.50
C PRO A 56 -27.62 21.14 23.15
N TYR A 57 -26.87 21.68 22.17
CA TYR A 57 -25.52 21.20 21.76
C TYR A 57 -24.44 21.71 22.73
N THR A 58 -24.67 21.53 24.02
CA THR A 58 -23.74 21.89 25.10
C THR A 58 -23.38 20.66 25.92
N ASP A 59 -22.46 20.83 26.85
CA ASP A 59 -22.09 19.75 27.78
C ASP A 59 -23.28 19.35 28.66
N ARG A 60 -23.33 18.10 29.06
CA ARG A 60 -24.39 17.53 29.89
C ARG A 60 -24.47 18.24 31.25
N ALA A 61 -23.33 18.70 31.79
CA ALA A 61 -23.28 19.50 33.00
C ALA A 61 -24.07 20.81 32.87
N ASP A 62 -24.17 21.38 31.67
CA ASP A 62 -24.91 22.59 31.31
C ASP A 62 -26.31 22.28 30.75
N GLY A 63 -26.79 21.07 30.95
CA GLY A 63 -28.11 20.63 30.49
C GLY A 63 -28.15 20.17 29.03
N GLY A 64 -27.03 20.08 28.38
CA GLY A 64 -26.90 19.63 26.99
C GLY A 64 -26.79 18.12 26.83
N ARG A 65 -26.45 17.68 25.59
CA ARG A 65 -26.38 16.27 25.22
C ARG A 65 -24.95 15.73 25.09
N ARG A 66 -23.93 16.58 25.14
CA ARG A 66 -22.54 16.18 24.99
C ARG A 66 -21.95 15.79 26.35
N ASP A 67 -21.26 14.66 26.36
CA ASP A 67 -20.40 14.33 27.48
C ASP A 67 -19.11 15.16 27.40
N GLY A 68 -18.57 15.60 28.55
CA GLY A 68 -17.33 16.38 28.60
C GLY A 68 -16.11 15.56 28.14
N LEU A 69 -15.03 16.25 27.81
CA LEU A 69 -13.76 15.60 27.46
C LEU A 69 -13.29 14.67 28.59
N GLY A 70 -12.84 13.47 28.21
CA GLY A 70 -12.33 12.47 29.15
C GLY A 70 -13.39 11.61 29.82
N THR A 71 -14.67 11.77 29.50
CA THR A 71 -15.76 10.98 30.11
C THR A 71 -15.97 9.64 29.41
N THR A 72 -15.53 9.48 28.17
CA THR A 72 -15.71 8.27 27.36
C THR A 72 -14.54 7.28 27.47
N HIS A 73 -13.42 7.68 28.07
CA HIS A 73 -12.20 6.87 28.24
C HIS A 73 -11.65 6.28 26.93
N HIS A 74 -11.81 6.99 25.81
CA HIS A 74 -11.38 6.57 24.49
C HIS A 74 -10.35 7.56 23.91
N GLU A 75 -9.28 7.83 24.68
CA GLU A 75 -8.20 8.70 24.25
C GLU A 75 -7.47 8.09 23.05
N ALA A 76 -7.21 8.92 22.04
CA ALA A 76 -6.55 8.51 20.81
C ALA A 76 -5.76 9.66 20.19
N GLY A 77 -4.86 9.37 19.25
CA GLY A 77 -4.18 10.36 18.42
C GLY A 77 -3.04 11.14 19.08
N THR A 78 -2.60 10.76 20.30
CA THR A 78 -1.54 11.49 21.03
C THR A 78 -0.14 11.31 20.42
N LEU A 79 0.06 10.26 19.62
CA LEU A 79 1.29 9.91 18.89
C LEU A 79 0.95 9.61 17.43
N ALA A 80 0.14 10.46 16.82
CA ALA A 80 -0.41 10.25 15.49
C ALA A 80 0.64 9.78 14.48
N MET A 81 0.33 8.74 13.73
CA MET A 81 1.17 8.22 12.65
C MET A 81 1.00 9.02 11.36
N GLY A 82 2.07 9.13 10.59
CA GLY A 82 2.09 9.80 9.30
C GLY A 82 3.48 9.73 8.66
N ASP A 83 3.59 10.14 7.42
CA ASP A 83 4.84 10.06 6.65
C ASP A 83 5.76 11.26 6.88
N ASP A 84 5.20 12.38 7.38
CA ASP A 84 5.95 13.62 7.61
C ASP A 84 6.31 13.77 9.09
N PRO A 85 7.61 13.73 9.45
CA PRO A 85 8.09 13.93 10.82
C PRO A 85 7.74 15.31 11.41
N GLY A 86 7.44 16.30 10.57
CA GLY A 86 7.05 17.63 11.01
C GLY A 86 5.60 17.72 11.52
N SER A 87 4.76 16.75 11.16
CA SER A 87 3.34 16.73 11.49
C SER A 87 2.88 15.46 12.19
N SER A 88 3.73 14.45 12.31
CA SER A 88 3.44 13.17 12.97
C SER A 88 4.54 12.78 13.96
N ALA A 89 4.17 12.00 15.00
CA ALA A 89 5.13 11.50 15.98
C ALA A 89 5.77 10.18 15.53
N THR A 90 5.02 9.37 14.77
CA THR A 90 5.42 8.04 14.34
C THR A 90 5.15 7.83 12.85
N GLY A 91 5.88 6.92 12.23
CA GLY A 91 5.59 6.39 10.91
C GLY A 91 4.38 5.47 10.90
N ALA A 92 3.96 5.03 9.72
CA ALA A 92 2.84 4.12 9.53
C ALA A 92 3.02 2.77 10.25
N ASP A 93 4.25 2.34 10.50
CA ASP A 93 4.63 1.15 11.27
C ASP A 93 4.59 1.34 12.79
N GLY A 94 4.30 2.55 13.27
CA GLY A 94 4.28 2.90 14.69
C GLY A 94 5.66 3.26 15.25
N ARG A 95 6.73 3.23 14.45
CA ARG A 95 8.08 3.63 14.87
C ARG A 95 8.17 5.15 15.03
N PHE A 96 8.77 5.61 16.11
CA PHE A 96 9.03 7.04 16.28
C PHE A 96 10.00 7.55 15.22
N HIS A 97 9.70 8.70 14.61
CA HIS A 97 10.60 9.31 13.63
C HIS A 97 11.97 9.68 14.23
N ALA A 98 11.98 10.09 15.51
CA ALA A 98 13.19 10.54 16.19
C ALA A 98 13.99 9.40 16.85
N VAL A 99 13.46 8.19 16.95
CA VAL A 99 14.07 7.07 17.71
C VAL A 99 13.95 5.76 16.93
N ALA A 100 15.06 5.25 16.44
CA ALA A 100 15.10 4.12 15.53
C ALA A 100 14.57 2.77 16.09
N ASN A 101 14.60 2.60 17.41
CA ASN A 101 14.23 1.33 18.09
C ASN A 101 13.10 1.50 19.11
N ALA A 102 12.29 2.54 18.97
CA ALA A 102 11.13 2.77 19.81
C ALA A 102 9.85 2.80 18.96
N TYR A 103 8.81 2.13 19.46
CA TYR A 103 7.53 2.00 18.79
C TYR A 103 6.40 2.33 19.75
N ALA A 104 5.34 2.89 19.19
CA ALA A 104 4.06 3.07 19.89
C ALA A 104 3.03 2.07 19.36
N ILE A 105 2.04 1.71 20.19
CA ILE A 105 0.95 0.79 19.84
C ILE A 105 -0.38 1.34 20.31
N GLY A 106 -1.45 0.89 19.65
CA GLY A 106 -2.82 1.17 20.06
C GLY A 106 -3.40 2.48 19.52
N PRO A 107 -4.47 2.98 20.13
CA PRO A 107 -5.20 4.14 19.62
C PRO A 107 -4.41 5.44 19.59
N CYS A 108 -3.32 5.56 20.34
CA CYS A 108 -2.46 6.75 20.30
C CYS A 108 -1.90 7.04 18.90
N LEU A 109 -1.80 6.03 18.05
CA LEU A 109 -1.30 6.13 16.66
C LEU A 109 -2.30 6.75 15.69
N PHE A 110 -3.57 6.88 16.03
CA PHE A 110 -4.60 7.31 15.08
C PHE A 110 -4.37 8.76 14.64
N PRO A 111 -4.23 9.03 13.32
CA PRO A 111 -4.19 10.40 12.82
C PRO A 111 -5.54 11.10 12.91
N THR A 112 -6.62 10.33 12.88
CA THR A 112 -8.01 10.80 13.08
C THR A 112 -8.79 9.76 13.87
N VAL A 113 -9.73 10.21 14.68
CA VAL A 113 -10.59 9.35 15.49
C VAL A 113 -12.01 9.47 14.97
N GLY A 114 -12.62 8.33 14.62
CA GLY A 114 -14.03 8.26 14.24
C GLY A 114 -14.97 8.09 15.42
N SER A 115 -16.26 7.99 15.14
CA SER A 115 -17.32 7.75 16.12
C SER A 115 -17.25 6.39 16.84
N PRO A 116 -16.85 5.26 16.19
CA PRO A 116 -16.76 3.96 16.83
C PRO A 116 -15.65 3.89 17.88
N ASN A 117 -15.83 2.97 18.86
CA ASN A 117 -14.81 2.67 19.84
C ASN A 117 -13.47 2.26 19.19
N PRO A 118 -12.33 2.79 19.63
CA PRO A 118 -11.04 2.61 18.96
C PRO A 118 -10.39 1.25 19.20
N MET A 119 -10.95 0.39 20.06
CA MET A 119 -10.33 -0.83 20.56
C MET A 119 -9.96 -1.80 19.44
N LEU A 120 -10.89 -2.12 18.52
CA LEU A 120 -10.64 -3.10 17.45
C LEU A 120 -9.47 -2.67 16.56
N THR A 121 -9.46 -1.42 16.12
CA THR A 121 -8.38 -0.86 15.30
C THR A 121 -7.07 -0.77 16.09
N GLY A 122 -7.13 -0.39 17.38
CA GLY A 122 -5.97 -0.36 18.27
C GLY A 122 -5.32 -1.75 18.43
N VAL A 123 -6.13 -2.80 18.59
CA VAL A 123 -5.64 -4.19 18.66
C VAL A 123 -5.06 -4.64 17.32
N ALA A 124 -5.68 -4.27 16.20
CA ALA A 124 -5.16 -4.58 14.87
C ALA A 124 -3.79 -3.93 14.62
N LEU A 125 -3.61 -2.65 15.02
CA LEU A 125 -2.31 -1.97 14.94
C LEU A 125 -1.25 -2.61 15.85
N ALA A 126 -1.63 -3.01 17.07
CA ALA A 126 -0.71 -3.71 17.98
C ALA A 126 -0.27 -5.08 17.42
N ARG A 127 -1.20 -5.83 16.82
CA ARG A 127 -0.90 -7.10 16.16
C ARG A 127 0.04 -6.90 14.96
N ARG A 128 -0.26 -5.90 14.11
CA ARG A 128 0.62 -5.55 12.98
C ARG A 128 2.04 -5.21 13.44
N LEU A 129 2.18 -4.45 14.52
CA LEU A 129 3.50 -4.15 15.08
C LEU A 129 4.17 -5.40 15.66
N ALA A 130 3.43 -6.26 16.37
CA ALA A 130 3.99 -7.51 16.87
C ALA A 130 4.51 -8.39 15.73
N ASP A 131 3.76 -8.52 14.65
CA ASP A 131 4.18 -9.23 13.44
C ASP A 131 5.45 -8.59 12.85
N HIS A 132 5.50 -7.26 12.73
CA HIS A 132 6.67 -6.52 12.26
C HIS A 132 7.92 -6.77 13.13
N LEU A 133 7.79 -6.71 14.45
CA LEU A 133 8.91 -6.88 15.39
C LEU A 133 9.38 -8.35 15.53
N THR A 134 8.49 -9.32 15.26
CA THR A 134 8.79 -10.75 15.36
C THR A 134 9.19 -11.39 14.03
N VAL A 135 9.10 -10.64 12.93
CA VAL A 135 9.54 -11.11 11.62
C VAL A 135 11.03 -11.42 11.67
N THR A 136 11.37 -12.69 11.57
CA THR A 136 12.74 -13.08 11.26
C THR A 136 12.99 -12.73 9.80
N PRO A 137 13.97 -11.86 9.48
CA PRO A 137 14.30 -11.55 8.09
C PRO A 137 14.53 -12.83 7.28
N PHE A 138 14.23 -12.79 6.00
CA PHE A 138 14.61 -13.89 5.12
C PHE A 138 16.14 -14.06 5.14
N THR A 139 16.59 -15.30 5.17
CA THR A 139 18.01 -15.59 4.98
C THR A 139 18.26 -15.62 3.47
N PRO A 140 19.21 -14.83 2.95
CA PRO A 140 19.55 -14.89 1.53
C PRO A 140 20.21 -16.23 1.17
N ASP A 141 20.08 -16.63 -0.08
CA ASP A 141 20.82 -17.74 -0.63
C ASP A 141 22.35 -17.47 -0.56
N PRO A 142 23.20 -18.49 -0.55
CA PRO A 142 24.65 -18.28 -0.48
C PRO A 142 25.17 -17.38 -1.61
N GLY A 143 25.80 -16.27 -1.21
CA GLY A 143 26.35 -15.27 -2.12
C GLY A 143 25.35 -14.24 -2.64
N PHE A 144 24.09 -14.27 -2.20
CA PHE A 144 23.09 -13.26 -2.50
C PHE A 144 22.99 -12.20 -1.37
N LYS A 145 22.60 -10.97 -1.74
CA LYS A 145 22.19 -9.90 -0.84
C LYS A 145 20.68 -9.72 -0.96
N LEU A 146 19.97 -9.65 0.15
CA LEU A 146 18.55 -9.30 0.15
C LEU A 146 18.37 -7.83 -0.26
N LEU A 147 17.42 -7.59 -1.15
CA LEU A 147 16.90 -6.27 -1.51
C LEU A 147 15.57 -5.98 -0.81
N PHE A 148 14.87 -7.04 -0.36
CA PHE A 148 13.71 -6.96 0.52
C PHE A 148 13.76 -8.11 1.52
N ASP A 149 13.78 -7.74 2.79
CA ASP A 149 13.96 -8.67 3.92
C ASP A 149 12.65 -9.25 4.50
N GLY A 150 11.52 -8.80 3.95
CA GLY A 150 10.18 -9.16 4.43
C GLY A 150 9.57 -8.12 5.37
N ALA A 151 10.26 -7.00 5.64
CA ALA A 151 9.79 -5.99 6.60
C ALA A 151 9.98 -4.54 6.08
N SER A 152 11.20 -4.16 5.68
CA SER A 152 11.52 -2.78 5.35
C SER A 152 11.40 -2.48 3.85
N THR A 153 10.79 -1.34 3.55
CA THR A 153 10.75 -0.73 2.21
C THR A 153 11.58 0.54 2.11
N ASP A 154 12.49 0.78 3.07
CA ASP A 154 13.30 2.01 3.16
C ASP A 154 14.13 2.30 1.90
N LEU A 155 14.53 1.25 1.18
CA LEU A 155 15.28 1.34 -0.08
C LEU A 155 14.41 1.22 -1.33
N TRP A 156 13.09 1.33 -1.19
CA TRP A 156 12.15 1.25 -2.30
C TRP A 156 11.35 2.54 -2.45
N ARG A 157 11.05 2.91 -3.68
CA ARG A 157 10.28 4.13 -3.99
C ARG A 157 9.25 3.84 -5.06
N MET A 158 8.09 4.45 -4.92
CA MET A 158 7.06 4.42 -5.95
C MET A 158 7.35 5.46 -7.04
N SER A 159 7.06 5.13 -8.29
CA SER A 159 7.05 6.07 -9.41
C SER A 159 6.06 7.21 -9.15
N LYS A 160 6.23 8.31 -9.87
CA LYS A 160 5.38 9.49 -9.77
C LYS A 160 4.61 9.69 -11.06
N ILE A 161 3.38 10.16 -10.94
CA ILE A 161 2.57 10.62 -12.05
C ILE A 161 2.26 12.09 -11.84
N THR A 162 2.50 12.90 -12.86
CA THR A 162 2.20 14.34 -12.88
C THR A 162 1.43 14.68 -14.14
N ASN A 163 0.66 15.76 -14.12
CA ASN A 163 -0.04 16.32 -15.29
C ASN A 163 -0.95 15.35 -16.07
N GLN A 164 -1.47 14.31 -15.42
CA GLN A 164 -2.36 13.32 -16.05
C GLN A 164 -3.67 13.17 -15.26
N PRO A 165 -4.62 14.10 -15.38
CA PRO A 165 -5.90 14.02 -14.68
C PRO A 165 -6.64 12.73 -14.98
N GLY A 166 -7.07 12.01 -13.91
CA GLY A 166 -7.75 10.72 -14.01
C GLY A 166 -6.83 9.51 -14.22
N ARG A 167 -5.52 9.74 -14.42
CA ARG A 167 -4.47 8.72 -14.49
C ARG A 167 -3.28 9.12 -13.60
N ASP A 168 -3.55 9.60 -12.43
CA ASP A 168 -2.62 10.27 -11.52
C ASP A 168 -2.16 9.39 -10.34
N ASN A 169 -2.64 8.17 -10.27
CA ASN A 169 -2.29 7.21 -9.23
C ASN A 169 -1.50 6.03 -9.81
N PRO A 170 -0.19 5.89 -9.49
CA PRO A 170 0.63 4.76 -9.94
C PRO A 170 0.36 3.47 -9.16
N GLY A 171 -0.63 3.44 -8.26
CA GLY A 171 -0.79 2.34 -7.32
C GLY A 171 0.21 2.41 -6.16
N THR A 172 0.31 1.31 -5.42
CA THR A 172 1.23 1.20 -4.28
C THR A 172 1.60 -0.25 -4.01
N PHE A 173 2.58 -0.46 -3.13
CA PHE A 173 2.90 -1.75 -2.54
C PHE A 173 2.71 -1.70 -1.02
N LEU A 174 2.09 -2.73 -0.47
CA LEU A 174 1.94 -2.91 0.98
C LEU A 174 2.79 -4.09 1.43
N VAL A 175 3.35 -3.99 2.62
CA VAL A 175 3.98 -5.15 3.27
C VAL A 175 2.89 -5.94 3.98
N VAL A 176 2.63 -7.14 3.49
CA VAL A 176 1.64 -8.08 4.04
C VAL A 176 2.28 -9.46 4.15
N ASP A 177 2.23 -10.06 5.32
CA ASP A 177 2.78 -11.41 5.57
C ASP A 177 4.19 -11.61 4.97
N ARG A 178 5.07 -10.63 5.19
CA ARG A 178 6.45 -10.62 4.71
C ARG A 178 6.60 -10.57 3.19
N SER A 179 5.58 -10.14 2.49
CA SER A 179 5.60 -9.93 1.05
C SER A 179 5.23 -8.49 0.69
N LEU A 180 5.68 -8.04 -0.46
CA LEU A 180 5.26 -6.80 -1.10
C LEU A 180 4.04 -7.11 -1.97
N GLU A 181 2.85 -6.68 -1.57
CA GLU A 181 1.62 -6.86 -2.34
C GLU A 181 1.31 -5.62 -3.16
N SER A 182 1.17 -5.78 -4.47
CA SER A 182 0.79 -4.70 -5.37
C SER A 182 -0.70 -4.35 -5.24
N LEU A 183 -1.00 -3.07 -5.18
CA LEU A 183 -2.34 -2.52 -5.34
C LEU A 183 -2.33 -1.60 -6.56
N PRO A 184 -3.08 -1.92 -7.62
CA PRO A 184 -3.10 -1.11 -8.84
C PRO A 184 -3.68 0.28 -8.59
N GLY A 185 -3.20 1.25 -9.36
CA GLY A 185 -3.70 2.61 -9.40
C GLY A 185 -4.63 2.88 -10.58
N THR A 186 -4.62 4.11 -11.06
CA THR A 186 -5.34 4.54 -12.27
C THR A 186 -4.45 4.47 -13.52
N ASP A 187 -3.16 4.26 -13.37
CA ASP A 187 -2.19 4.01 -14.43
C ASP A 187 -1.10 3.06 -13.93
N LEU A 188 -0.27 2.57 -14.83
CA LEU A 188 0.88 1.74 -14.55
C LEU A 188 1.84 2.44 -13.56
N GLY A 189 2.30 1.69 -12.56
CA GLY A 189 3.30 2.15 -11.62
C GLY A 189 4.53 1.26 -11.55
N LEU A 190 5.58 1.81 -10.97
CA LEU A 190 6.87 1.16 -10.76
C LEU A 190 7.31 1.36 -9.30
N PHE A 191 7.51 0.28 -8.59
CA PHE A 191 8.12 0.27 -7.27
C PHE A 191 9.57 -0.19 -7.41
N TRP A 192 10.53 0.72 -7.29
CA TRP A 192 11.91 0.48 -7.67
C TRP A 192 12.87 0.60 -6.50
N HIS A 193 13.93 -0.24 -6.52
CA HIS A 193 15.01 -0.23 -5.55
C HIS A 193 15.99 0.89 -5.87
N ILE A 194 16.27 1.76 -4.89
CA ILE A 194 17.04 3.00 -5.11
C ILE A 194 18.56 2.81 -5.16
N GLU A 195 19.07 1.67 -4.72
CA GLU A 195 20.48 1.33 -4.88
C GLU A 195 20.72 0.73 -6.27
N ALA A 196 21.82 1.15 -6.89
CA ALA A 196 22.23 0.63 -8.17
C ALA A 196 22.63 -0.84 -8.09
N THR A 197 22.25 -1.62 -9.10
CA THR A 197 22.73 -3.00 -9.28
C THR A 197 24.11 -3.01 -9.93
N PRO A 198 24.92 -4.07 -9.73
CA PRO A 198 26.08 -4.31 -10.57
C PRO A 198 25.66 -4.50 -12.05
N PRO A 199 26.58 -4.34 -13.00
CA PRO A 199 26.27 -4.49 -14.43
C PRO A 199 25.80 -5.90 -14.79
N ASP A 200 26.42 -6.93 -14.22
CA ASP A 200 26.05 -8.33 -14.40
C ASP A 200 25.61 -8.93 -13.08
N PHE A 201 24.43 -9.56 -13.08
CA PHE A 201 23.84 -10.06 -11.84
C PHE A 201 22.85 -11.21 -12.08
N ILE A 202 22.58 -11.94 -11.00
CA ILE A 202 21.42 -12.82 -10.85
C ILE A 202 20.44 -12.16 -9.89
N LEU A 203 19.20 -11.97 -10.32
CA LEU A 203 18.08 -11.56 -9.47
C LEU A 203 17.20 -12.77 -9.22
N LYS A 204 16.96 -13.10 -7.96
CA LYS A 204 16.00 -14.13 -7.55
C LYS A 204 14.91 -13.52 -6.73
N LEU A 205 13.68 -13.95 -6.95
CA LEU A 205 12.52 -13.54 -6.17
C LEU A 205 11.40 -14.56 -6.27
N GLU A 206 10.58 -14.63 -5.24
CA GLU A 206 9.33 -15.37 -5.28
C GLU A 206 8.18 -14.39 -5.58
N TRP A 207 7.21 -14.84 -6.40
CA TRP A 207 6.01 -14.09 -6.70
C TRP A 207 4.76 -14.98 -6.65
N LEU A 208 3.60 -14.37 -6.33
CA LEU A 208 2.32 -15.04 -6.23
C LEU A 208 1.24 -14.15 -6.85
N ARG A 209 0.38 -14.76 -7.67
CA ARG A 209 -0.86 -14.17 -8.16
C ARG A 209 -2.07 -14.85 -7.51
N TRP A 210 -3.16 -14.15 -7.36
CA TRP A 210 -4.40 -14.72 -6.81
C TRP A 210 -5.36 -15.19 -7.90
N ARG A 211 -5.23 -14.69 -9.13
CA ARG A 211 -6.08 -15.02 -10.27
C ARG A 211 -5.22 -15.15 -11.53
N ASP A 212 -5.75 -15.84 -12.54
CA ASP A 212 -5.05 -15.99 -13.83
C ASP A 212 -4.94 -14.67 -14.59
N ASP A 213 -5.84 -13.73 -14.31
CA ASP A 213 -5.87 -12.41 -14.93
C ASP A 213 -5.11 -11.32 -14.16
N ASP A 214 -4.40 -11.65 -13.10
CA ASP A 214 -3.47 -10.74 -12.44
C ASP A 214 -2.23 -10.50 -13.31
N ASN A 215 -1.84 -9.22 -13.46
CA ASN A 215 -0.73 -8.79 -14.32
C ASN A 215 0.23 -7.90 -13.54
N SER A 216 1.50 -8.21 -13.64
CA SER A 216 2.62 -7.46 -13.08
C SER A 216 3.91 -7.81 -13.86
N GLY A 217 5.05 -7.30 -13.40
CA GLY A 217 6.33 -7.58 -14.00
C GLY A 217 7.51 -7.16 -13.15
N VAL A 218 8.69 -7.66 -13.54
CA VAL A 218 9.97 -7.33 -12.91
C VAL A 218 10.81 -6.56 -13.92
N PHE A 219 11.03 -5.27 -13.66
CA PHE A 219 11.86 -4.42 -14.51
C PHE A 219 13.33 -4.50 -14.15
N LEU A 220 14.18 -4.48 -15.17
CA LEU A 220 15.62 -4.64 -15.08
C LEU A 220 16.35 -3.55 -15.87
N ARG A 221 17.51 -3.10 -15.35
CA ARG A 221 18.49 -2.27 -16.07
C ARG A 221 17.88 -1.01 -16.71
N PHE A 222 16.97 -0.33 -16.03
CA PHE A 222 16.52 0.99 -16.43
C PHE A 222 17.32 2.09 -15.71
N PRO A 223 17.42 3.31 -16.29
CA PRO A 223 18.02 4.46 -15.61
C PRO A 223 17.11 5.01 -14.53
N ASP A 224 17.60 5.95 -13.71
CA ASP A 224 16.79 6.63 -12.69
C ASP A 224 15.44 7.09 -13.29
N PRO A 225 14.29 6.65 -12.74
CA PRO A 225 12.96 7.01 -13.22
C PRO A 225 12.72 8.52 -13.34
N ASN A 226 13.40 9.31 -12.52
CA ASN A 226 13.25 10.77 -12.53
C ASN A 226 14.14 11.47 -13.57
N SER A 227 15.01 10.75 -14.31
CA SER A 227 16.05 11.32 -15.16
C SER A 227 15.60 11.71 -16.57
N LYS A 228 14.38 11.35 -17.00
CA LYS A 228 13.94 11.48 -18.41
C LYS A 228 12.76 12.43 -18.62
N GLY A 229 12.21 13.01 -17.54
CA GLY A 229 11.13 14.00 -17.63
C GLY A 229 9.77 13.46 -18.09
N TYR A 230 9.49 12.17 -17.91
CA TYR A 230 8.18 11.60 -18.18
C TYR A 230 7.16 12.03 -17.13
N ASP A 231 5.94 12.34 -17.55
CA ASP A 231 4.82 12.62 -16.64
C ASP A 231 4.49 11.42 -15.74
N ASN A 232 4.53 10.20 -16.28
CA ASN A 232 4.57 8.98 -15.49
C ASN A 232 5.99 8.39 -15.54
N THR A 233 6.70 8.47 -14.43
CA THR A 233 8.12 8.06 -14.37
C THR A 233 8.33 6.56 -14.49
N ALA A 234 7.26 5.72 -14.36
CA ALA A 234 7.33 4.29 -14.63
C ALA A 234 7.67 3.97 -16.08
N TYR A 235 7.28 4.83 -17.03
CA TYR A 235 7.59 4.63 -18.45
C TYR A 235 9.10 4.68 -18.77
N VAL A 236 9.92 5.19 -17.85
CA VAL A 236 11.38 5.10 -18.00
C VAL A 236 11.84 3.65 -17.97
N ALA A 237 11.30 2.82 -17.09
CA ALA A 237 11.63 1.40 -17.04
C ALA A 237 11.17 0.67 -18.31
N ILE A 238 9.97 0.98 -18.81
CA ILE A 238 9.42 0.40 -20.06
C ILE A 238 10.29 0.77 -21.26
N ASN A 239 10.67 2.04 -21.40
CA ASN A 239 11.29 2.53 -22.62
C ASN A 239 12.81 2.28 -22.67
N PHE A 240 13.48 2.15 -21.51
CA PHE A 240 14.95 2.05 -21.44
C PHE A 240 15.46 0.79 -20.76
N GLY A 241 14.62 0.06 -20.04
CA GLY A 241 14.92 -1.22 -19.41
C GLY A 241 14.27 -2.41 -20.11
N PHE A 242 14.21 -3.51 -19.41
CA PHE A 242 13.50 -4.73 -19.82
C PHE A 242 12.56 -5.17 -18.72
N GLU A 243 11.45 -5.78 -19.11
CA GLU A 243 10.47 -6.36 -18.18
C GLU A 243 10.44 -7.88 -18.35
N VAL A 244 10.57 -8.60 -17.24
CA VAL A 244 10.20 -10.02 -17.15
C VAL A 244 8.74 -10.07 -16.71
N GLN A 245 7.88 -10.52 -17.64
CA GLN A 245 6.42 -10.43 -17.51
C GLN A 245 5.85 -11.44 -16.53
N ILE A 246 4.77 -11.03 -15.85
CA ILE A 246 3.85 -11.88 -15.09
C ILE A 246 2.45 -11.63 -15.63
N ASP A 247 2.05 -12.39 -16.64
CA ASP A 247 0.70 -12.40 -17.23
C ASP A 247 0.44 -13.76 -17.88
N GLN A 248 -0.35 -14.60 -17.20
CA GLN A 248 -0.60 -15.96 -17.71
C GLN A 248 -1.46 -15.97 -18.96
N LEU A 249 -2.32 -14.96 -19.13
CA LEU A 249 -3.22 -14.85 -20.26
C LEU A 249 -2.61 -14.11 -21.46
N ALA A 250 -1.45 -13.45 -21.29
CA ALA A 250 -0.82 -12.62 -22.28
C ALA A 250 -1.79 -11.60 -22.91
N ARG A 251 -2.50 -10.86 -22.04
CA ARG A 251 -3.48 -9.88 -22.54
C ARG A 251 -2.75 -8.72 -23.25
N ASP A 252 -3.23 -8.20 -24.36
CA ASP A 252 -4.59 -8.34 -24.94
C ASP A 252 -4.66 -9.35 -26.09
N ASP A 253 -3.53 -9.91 -26.56
CA ASP A 253 -3.45 -10.61 -27.85
C ASP A 253 -3.11 -12.12 -27.73
N GLY A 254 -2.78 -12.60 -26.52
CA GLY A 254 -2.35 -13.97 -26.27
C GLY A 254 -0.95 -14.29 -26.82
N ALA A 255 -0.18 -13.28 -27.27
CA ALA A 255 1.11 -13.49 -27.89
C ALA A 255 2.16 -14.01 -26.90
N PRO A 256 3.02 -14.97 -27.28
CA PRO A 256 4.06 -15.49 -26.41
C PRO A 256 4.98 -14.44 -25.80
N ILE A 257 5.26 -13.36 -26.53
CA ILE A 257 6.10 -12.24 -26.07
C ILE A 257 5.48 -11.40 -24.95
N HIS A 258 4.23 -11.67 -24.59
CA HIS A 258 3.49 -11.01 -23.50
C HIS A 258 3.14 -11.97 -22.36
N LYS A 259 3.52 -13.26 -22.46
CA LYS A 259 3.28 -14.28 -21.41
C LYS A 259 4.25 -14.19 -20.26
N THR A 260 3.86 -14.79 -19.16
CA THR A 260 4.71 -14.98 -17.97
C THR A 260 6.10 -15.50 -18.35
N GLY A 261 7.12 -14.81 -17.88
CA GLY A 261 8.54 -15.13 -18.14
C GLY A 261 9.08 -14.61 -19.47
N ALA A 262 8.26 -13.99 -20.33
CA ALA A 262 8.76 -13.28 -21.51
C ALA A 262 9.64 -12.09 -21.11
N ILE A 263 10.62 -11.77 -21.95
CA ILE A 263 11.18 -10.42 -22.00
C ILE A 263 10.19 -9.60 -22.84
N TYR A 264 9.30 -8.87 -22.16
CA TYR A 264 8.09 -8.26 -22.71
C TYR A 264 8.34 -7.49 -24.00
N GLY A 265 7.63 -7.89 -25.06
CA GLY A 265 7.73 -7.27 -26.37
C GLY A 265 8.98 -7.64 -27.18
N PHE A 266 9.89 -8.48 -26.65
CA PHE A 266 11.12 -8.88 -27.32
C PHE A 266 11.23 -10.37 -27.55
N SER A 267 11.07 -11.20 -26.54
CA SER A 267 11.22 -12.66 -26.63
C SER A 267 10.23 -13.34 -25.70
N GLY A 268 9.42 -14.24 -26.23
CA GLY A 268 8.56 -15.11 -25.45
C GLY A 268 9.33 -16.31 -24.86
N PRO A 269 8.68 -17.08 -23.96
CA PRO A 269 9.19 -18.36 -23.52
C PRO A 269 9.33 -19.38 -24.66
N ASP A 270 10.29 -20.29 -24.53
CA ASP A 270 10.58 -21.34 -25.52
C ASP A 270 9.37 -22.27 -25.74
N ASP A 271 8.62 -22.58 -24.68
CA ASP A 271 7.35 -23.34 -24.73
C ASP A 271 6.26 -22.59 -23.95
N PRO A 272 5.57 -21.64 -24.62
CA PRO A 272 4.59 -20.77 -23.95
C PRO A 272 3.32 -21.48 -23.49
N ASP A 273 3.04 -22.67 -23.98
CA ASP A 273 1.82 -23.44 -23.64
C ASP A 273 2.03 -24.38 -22.45
N HIS A 274 3.28 -24.71 -22.10
CA HIS A 274 3.63 -25.60 -21.02
C HIS A 274 4.60 -24.96 -20.01
N LEU A 275 4.29 -23.74 -19.58
CA LEU A 275 5.08 -23.07 -18.56
C LEU A 275 4.96 -23.76 -17.22
N PRO A 276 6.06 -23.95 -16.46
CA PRO A 276 6.04 -24.57 -15.12
C PRO A 276 5.51 -23.59 -14.05
N VAL A 277 4.41 -22.90 -14.35
CA VAL A 277 3.76 -21.96 -13.46
C VAL A 277 2.88 -22.70 -12.46
N HIS A 278 3.00 -22.38 -11.18
CA HIS A 278 2.10 -22.87 -10.15
C HIS A 278 0.73 -22.16 -10.24
N PRO A 279 -0.36 -22.81 -9.79
CA PRO A 279 -1.70 -22.25 -9.77
C PRO A 279 -1.79 -20.92 -9.00
N PRO A 280 -2.87 -20.11 -9.24
CA PRO A 280 -3.17 -18.96 -8.38
C PRO A 280 -3.20 -19.33 -6.90
N GLY A 281 -2.60 -18.49 -6.04
CA GLY A 281 -2.48 -18.73 -4.61
C GLY A 281 -1.20 -19.49 -4.20
N GLU A 282 -0.40 -19.96 -5.14
CA GLU A 282 0.87 -20.63 -4.88
C GLU A 282 2.06 -19.76 -5.33
N TRP A 283 3.15 -19.84 -4.58
CA TRP A 283 4.38 -19.10 -4.88
C TRP A 283 5.12 -19.69 -6.05
N ASN A 284 5.57 -18.83 -6.97
CA ASN A 284 6.49 -19.14 -8.05
C ASN A 284 7.83 -18.47 -7.77
N GLU A 285 8.92 -18.99 -8.32
CA GLU A 285 10.24 -18.38 -8.26
C GLU A 285 10.68 -17.96 -9.66
N PHE A 286 11.12 -16.69 -9.81
CA PHE A 286 11.96 -16.27 -10.90
C PHE A 286 13.43 -16.27 -10.46
N GLU A 287 14.31 -16.83 -11.30
CA GLU A 287 15.73 -16.58 -11.29
C GLU A 287 16.09 -15.95 -12.65
N ILE A 288 16.60 -14.72 -12.63
CA ILE A 288 16.83 -13.90 -13.82
C ILE A 288 18.31 -13.58 -13.89
N HIS A 289 18.99 -14.07 -14.94
CA HIS A 289 20.38 -13.73 -15.20
C HIS A 289 20.47 -12.59 -16.20
N ALA A 290 21.13 -11.52 -15.81
CA ALA A 290 21.48 -10.40 -16.69
C ALA A 290 23.00 -10.35 -16.82
N LYS A 291 23.53 -10.86 -17.94
CA LYS A 291 24.99 -10.92 -18.22
C LYS A 291 25.31 -10.33 -19.57
N GLY A 292 26.10 -9.27 -19.61
CA GLY A 292 26.30 -8.49 -20.84
C GLY A 292 24.97 -8.02 -21.39
N GLN A 293 24.66 -8.37 -22.62
CA GLN A 293 23.36 -8.09 -23.25
C GLN A 293 22.42 -9.32 -23.27
N THR A 294 22.78 -10.39 -22.56
CA THR A 294 21.98 -11.62 -22.48
C THR A 294 21.13 -11.63 -21.24
N TYR A 295 19.84 -11.91 -21.41
CA TYR A 295 18.84 -12.07 -20.35
C TYR A 295 18.32 -13.51 -20.40
N THR A 296 18.50 -14.26 -19.31
CA THR A 296 18.00 -15.63 -19.20
C THR A 296 17.03 -15.70 -18.04
N VAL A 297 15.83 -16.24 -18.26
CA VAL A 297 14.78 -16.37 -17.25
C VAL A 297 14.55 -17.83 -16.92
N PHE A 298 14.63 -18.17 -15.65
CA PHE A 298 14.20 -19.44 -15.09
C PHE A 298 12.92 -19.24 -14.29
N LEU A 299 11.97 -20.13 -14.45
CA LEU A 299 10.72 -20.19 -13.71
C LEU A 299 10.66 -21.53 -12.98
N ASN A 300 10.58 -21.50 -11.66
CA ASN A 300 10.55 -22.69 -10.80
C ASN A 300 11.69 -23.68 -11.14
N GLY A 301 12.90 -23.14 -11.34
CA GLY A 301 14.12 -23.90 -11.68
C GLY A 301 14.25 -24.33 -13.13
N THR A 302 13.25 -24.09 -13.99
CA THR A 302 13.31 -24.43 -15.42
C THR A 302 13.65 -23.19 -16.23
N LYS A 303 14.67 -23.25 -17.10
CA LYS A 303 14.96 -22.20 -18.09
C LYS A 303 13.80 -22.15 -19.07
N ILE A 304 13.19 -20.96 -19.23
CA ILE A 304 12.02 -20.75 -20.08
C ILE A 304 12.25 -19.72 -21.18
N THR A 305 13.17 -18.76 -20.99
CA THR A 305 13.40 -17.69 -21.96
C THR A 305 14.88 -17.33 -21.99
N GLU A 306 15.41 -17.08 -23.19
CA GLU A 306 16.70 -16.44 -23.38
C GLU A 306 16.59 -15.37 -24.47
N TYR A 307 17.11 -14.20 -24.18
CA TYR A 307 17.10 -13.07 -25.12
C TYR A 307 18.46 -12.38 -25.14
N VAL A 308 19.00 -12.18 -26.35
CA VAL A 308 20.21 -11.39 -26.57
C VAL A 308 19.79 -10.07 -27.18
N ASN A 309 19.96 -8.99 -26.43
CA ASN A 309 19.61 -7.66 -26.89
C ASN A 309 20.61 -7.14 -27.92
N PRO A 310 20.15 -6.77 -29.14
CA PRO A 310 21.01 -6.23 -30.17
C PRO A 310 21.33 -4.75 -30.01
N ASP A 311 20.57 -4.01 -29.20
CA ASP A 311 20.78 -2.58 -28.98
C ASP A 311 21.55 -2.32 -27.67
N PRO A 312 22.83 -1.94 -27.76
CA PRO A 312 23.66 -1.69 -26.57
C PRO A 312 23.22 -0.48 -25.75
N ASN A 313 22.34 0.39 -26.27
CA ASN A 313 21.84 1.56 -25.54
C ASN A 313 20.64 1.24 -24.68
N ARG A 314 19.90 0.16 -24.98
CA ARG A 314 18.81 -0.30 -24.13
C ARG A 314 19.36 -1.21 -23.03
N GLY A 315 18.87 -1.08 -21.82
CA GLY A 315 19.35 -1.84 -20.67
C GLY A 315 20.72 -1.38 -20.15
N ALA A 316 21.08 -0.13 -20.42
CA ALA A 316 22.32 0.50 -19.90
C ALA A 316 22.13 1.11 -18.51
N GLY A 317 20.94 1.05 -17.92
CA GLY A 317 20.66 1.50 -16.57
C GLY A 317 21.05 0.47 -15.51
N SER A 318 20.94 0.88 -14.25
CA SER A 318 21.40 0.08 -13.11
C SER A 318 20.32 -0.12 -12.03
N PHE A 319 19.04 0.01 -12.36
CA PHE A 319 17.96 -0.16 -11.39
C PHE A 319 17.07 -1.34 -11.74
N ILE A 320 16.43 -1.89 -10.71
CA ILE A 320 15.38 -2.90 -10.80
C ILE A 320 14.10 -2.39 -10.14
N GLY A 321 12.95 -2.95 -10.54
CA GLY A 321 11.67 -2.59 -9.94
C GLY A 321 10.58 -3.61 -10.22
N LEU A 322 9.46 -3.42 -9.54
CA LEU A 322 8.25 -4.23 -9.61
C LEU A 322 7.12 -3.38 -10.17
N GLN A 323 6.28 -3.97 -11.00
CA GLN A 323 5.16 -3.26 -11.63
C GLN A 323 3.90 -3.32 -10.76
N THR A 324 3.14 -2.22 -10.69
CA THR A 324 1.71 -2.25 -10.40
C THR A 324 0.95 -2.10 -11.72
N HIS A 325 0.06 -3.03 -12.05
CA HIS A 325 -0.71 -2.96 -13.30
C HIS A 325 -2.15 -3.40 -13.10
N THR A 326 -2.48 -4.68 -13.17
CA THR A 326 -3.87 -5.17 -13.05
C THR A 326 -3.93 -6.30 -12.03
N GLY A 327 -4.94 -6.26 -11.15
CA GLY A 327 -5.09 -7.27 -10.10
C GLY A 327 -4.04 -7.14 -9.00
N ARG A 328 -3.76 -8.23 -8.30
CA ARG A 328 -2.80 -8.28 -7.17
C ARG A 328 -1.71 -9.30 -7.44
N VAL A 329 -0.47 -8.89 -7.25
CA VAL A 329 0.70 -9.79 -7.26
C VAL A 329 1.53 -9.51 -6.01
N ALA A 330 1.94 -10.55 -5.31
CA ALA A 330 2.84 -10.46 -4.17
C ALA A 330 4.25 -10.86 -4.56
N PHE A 331 5.24 -10.23 -3.91
CA PHE A 331 6.67 -10.51 -4.12
C PHE A 331 7.36 -10.68 -2.76
N ARG A 332 8.27 -11.65 -2.66
CA ARG A 332 9.09 -11.83 -1.46
C ARG A 332 10.46 -12.42 -1.80
N LYS A 333 11.34 -12.49 -0.80
CA LYS A 333 12.72 -13.02 -0.95
C LYS A 333 13.46 -12.41 -2.15
N ILE A 334 13.29 -11.11 -2.35
CA ILE A 334 13.96 -10.41 -3.45
C ILE A 334 15.43 -10.30 -3.09
N GLN A 335 16.27 -10.96 -3.86
CA GLN A 335 17.70 -11.06 -3.58
C GLN A 335 18.52 -11.01 -4.86
N LEU A 336 19.72 -10.45 -4.76
CA LEU A 336 20.59 -10.20 -5.90
C LEU A 336 22.01 -10.72 -5.61
N LYS A 337 22.62 -11.31 -6.62
CA LYS A 337 24.03 -11.75 -6.61
C LYS A 337 24.75 -11.15 -7.80
N GLU A 338 25.88 -10.48 -7.55
CA GLU A 338 26.78 -10.03 -8.59
C GLU A 338 27.42 -11.22 -9.32
N LEU A 339 27.50 -11.13 -10.64
CA LEU A 339 28.26 -12.05 -11.48
C LEU A 339 29.64 -11.43 -11.75
N VAL A 340 30.68 -12.12 -11.30
CA VAL A 340 32.08 -11.72 -11.49
C VAL A 340 32.63 -12.33 -12.79
#